data_9ba38a8e1137fc4dc5a91368d63cfca7
#
_entry.id   9ba38a8e1137fc4dc5a91368d63cfca7
#
_cell.length_a   1.000
_cell.length_b   1.000
_cell.length_c   1.000
_cell.angle_alpha   90.00
_cell.angle_beta   90.00
_cell.angle_gamma   90.00
#
_symmetry.space_group_name_H-M   'P 1'
#
loop_
_entity.id
_entity.type
_entity.pdbx_description
1 polymer ?
#
loop_
_entity_poly.entity_id
_entity_poly.type
_entity_poly.pdbx_seq_one_letter_code
_entity_poly.pdbx_strand_id
1 'polypeptide(L)'
;KKTIENRERLIAQLQEDEAVESFTERTASFGTISSPSDINSIVIYGIEPSSERPISKIDEAIREGSYFNPQEEDGAQFGGVLIGSKLAERLEVKVGDRIVLSATNVQTDDLAQNMFRVAGIYTMQIDEMDTSAAFIPIAHAQEMLGLGSRVHEIAVSFKNVQYASQYGDEFAAAYSST
;
A
#
# COMPACT_ATOMS: atom_id res chain seq x y z
N LYS A 1 3.23 -2.26 -13.43
CA LYS A 1 3.24 -0.78 -13.37
C LYS A 1 4.69 -0.30 -13.46
N LYS A 2 4.96 0.81 -14.18
CA LYS A 2 6.31 1.41 -14.21
C LYS A 2 6.70 1.93 -12.84
N THR A 3 7.96 1.74 -12.47
CA THR A 3 8.55 2.33 -11.26
C THR A 3 8.98 3.77 -11.52
N ILE A 4 9.04 4.58 -10.47
CA ILE A 4 9.50 5.96 -10.53
C ILE A 4 11.01 5.97 -10.75
N GLU A 5 11.44 6.69 -11.78
CA GLU A 5 12.84 7.00 -12.04
C GLU A 5 13.25 8.22 -11.20
N ASN A 6 14.53 8.32 -10.82
CA ASN A 6 15.08 9.43 -10.03
C ASN A 6 14.39 9.66 -8.66
N ARG A 7 13.92 8.59 -8.01
CA ARG A 7 13.21 8.62 -6.72
C ARG A 7 13.88 9.51 -5.69
N GLU A 8 15.19 9.37 -5.47
CA GLU A 8 15.93 10.11 -4.45
C GLU A 8 15.89 11.63 -4.69
N ARG A 9 16.01 12.04 -5.96
CA ARG A 9 15.94 13.45 -6.34
C ARG A 9 14.53 14.01 -6.12
N LEU A 10 13.49 13.24 -6.48
CA LEU A 10 12.10 13.62 -6.26
C LEU A 10 11.80 13.80 -4.77
N ILE A 11 12.24 12.89 -3.92
CA ILE A 11 12.08 12.98 -2.47
C ILE A 11 12.77 14.23 -1.92
N ALA A 12 14.01 14.50 -2.34
CA ALA A 12 14.74 15.69 -1.90
C ALA A 12 13.99 16.97 -2.29
N GLN A 13 13.45 17.05 -3.50
CA GLN A 13 12.67 18.19 -3.96
C GLN A 13 11.35 18.35 -3.15
N LEU A 14 10.63 17.26 -2.88
CA LEU A 14 9.41 17.29 -2.07
C LEU A 14 9.66 17.73 -0.64
N GLN A 15 10.80 17.37 -0.06
CA GLN A 15 11.18 17.79 1.29
C GLN A 15 11.49 19.29 1.39
N GLU A 16 11.95 19.92 0.31
CA GLU A 16 12.27 21.34 0.24
C GLU A 16 11.08 22.20 -0.21
N ASP A 17 10.04 21.60 -0.76
CA ASP A 17 8.87 22.31 -1.28
C ASP A 17 7.95 22.80 -0.16
N GLU A 18 7.87 24.12 0.01
CA GLU A 18 7.07 24.76 1.06
C GLU A 18 5.55 24.48 0.95
N ALA A 19 5.04 24.14 -0.24
CA ALA A 19 3.64 23.84 -0.46
C ALA A 19 3.28 22.42 0.03
N VAL A 20 4.25 21.53 0.16
CA VAL A 20 4.07 20.13 0.59
C VAL A 20 3.96 20.06 2.11
N GLU A 21 2.89 19.44 2.61
CA GLU A 21 2.72 19.12 4.02
C GLU A 21 3.38 17.80 4.38
N SER A 22 3.09 16.76 3.58
CA SER A 22 3.65 15.42 3.74
C SER A 22 3.58 14.66 2.42
N PHE A 23 4.36 13.59 2.31
CA PHE A 23 4.29 12.66 1.20
C PHE A 23 4.52 11.23 1.69
N THR A 24 4.06 10.27 0.92
CA THR A 24 4.30 8.84 1.16
C THR A 24 4.58 8.11 -0.13
N GLU A 25 5.36 7.06 -0.02
CA GLU A 25 5.71 6.19 -1.14
C GLU A 25 4.83 4.94 -1.13
N ARG A 26 4.46 4.47 -2.32
CA ARG A 26 3.63 3.29 -2.49
C ARG A 26 4.14 2.39 -3.60
N THR A 27 3.95 1.11 -3.41
CA THR A 27 3.98 0.13 -4.50
C THR A 27 2.56 -0.35 -4.79
N ALA A 28 2.31 -0.75 -6.03
CA ALA A 28 1.04 -1.35 -6.42
C ALA A 28 1.28 -2.44 -7.46
N SER A 29 0.73 -3.61 -7.24
CA SER A 29 0.83 -4.74 -8.15
C SER A 29 -0.47 -5.51 -8.21
N PHE A 30 -0.80 -6.02 -9.38
CA PHE A 30 -1.85 -7.03 -9.50
C PHE A 30 -1.34 -8.35 -8.94
N GLY A 31 -2.23 -9.05 -8.26
CA GLY A 31 -1.94 -10.34 -7.68
C GLY A 31 -3.20 -11.06 -7.25
N THR A 32 -3.03 -12.08 -6.45
CA THR A 32 -4.13 -12.81 -5.84
C THR A 32 -3.94 -12.89 -4.33
N ILE A 33 -5.06 -12.98 -3.64
CA ILE A 33 -5.14 -13.34 -2.22
C ILE A 33 -5.93 -14.64 -2.09
N SER A 34 -5.41 -15.55 -1.30
CA SER A 34 -6.06 -16.85 -1.08
C SER A 34 -6.18 -17.18 0.40
N SER A 35 -7.29 -17.78 0.74
CA SER A 35 -7.58 -18.47 1.99
C SER A 35 -7.87 -19.95 1.71
N PRO A 36 -8.10 -20.79 2.73
CA PRO A 36 -8.57 -22.15 2.51
C PRO A 36 -9.93 -22.23 1.78
N SER A 37 -10.75 -21.18 1.85
CA SER A 37 -12.11 -21.14 1.29
C SER A 37 -12.17 -20.59 -0.13
N ASP A 38 -11.35 -19.59 -0.48
CA ASP A 38 -11.47 -18.90 -1.78
C ASP A 38 -10.16 -18.24 -2.24
N ILE A 39 -10.12 -17.87 -3.53
CA ILE A 39 -9.03 -17.11 -4.17
C ILE A 39 -9.64 -15.95 -4.93
N ASN A 40 -9.13 -14.74 -4.69
CA ASN A 40 -9.58 -13.52 -5.33
C ASN A 40 -8.43 -12.76 -6.00
N SER A 41 -8.69 -12.18 -7.17
CA SER A 41 -7.79 -11.23 -7.81
C SER A 41 -7.88 -9.87 -7.11
N ILE A 42 -6.74 -9.29 -6.79
CA ILE A 42 -6.65 -8.03 -6.05
C ILE A 42 -5.53 -7.14 -6.57
N VAL A 43 -5.55 -5.88 -6.11
CA VAL A 43 -4.38 -5.01 -6.12
C VAL A 43 -3.71 -5.09 -4.74
N ILE A 44 -2.43 -5.42 -4.74
CA ILE A 44 -1.59 -5.43 -3.54
C ILE A 44 -0.87 -4.09 -3.47
N TYR A 45 -1.17 -3.30 -2.44
CA TYR A 45 -0.50 -2.05 -2.14
C TYR A 45 0.55 -2.27 -1.06
N GLY A 46 1.78 -1.83 -1.34
CA GLY A 46 2.81 -1.68 -0.32
C GLY A 46 2.84 -0.22 0.13
N ILE A 47 2.67 0.01 1.42
CA ILE A 47 2.62 1.35 2.03
C ILE A 47 3.63 1.46 3.17
N GLU A 48 4.19 2.67 3.36
CA GLU A 48 4.95 2.98 4.55
C GLU A 48 3.99 3.38 5.68
N PRO A 49 3.83 2.57 6.73
CA PRO A 49 2.75 2.76 7.70
C PRO A 49 2.73 4.13 8.36
N SER A 50 3.88 4.69 8.69
CA SER A 50 3.99 5.98 9.40
C SER A 50 3.64 7.16 8.52
N SER A 51 4.12 7.20 7.28
CA SER A 51 3.89 8.31 6.34
C SER A 51 2.54 8.21 5.60
N GLU A 52 1.94 7.02 5.55
CA GLU A 52 0.64 6.79 4.94
C GLU A 52 -0.53 7.35 5.77
N ARG A 53 -0.45 7.26 7.10
CA ARG A 53 -1.52 7.71 8.02
C ARG A 53 -2.04 9.11 7.75
N PRO A 54 -1.21 10.16 7.66
CA PRO A 54 -1.72 11.52 7.45
C PRO A 54 -2.29 11.75 6.05
N ILE A 55 -2.02 10.86 5.10
CA ILE A 55 -2.40 11.02 3.70
C ILE A 55 -3.69 10.28 3.36
N SER A 56 -3.75 8.97 3.57
CA SER A 56 -4.92 8.17 3.20
C SER A 56 -5.93 7.98 4.32
N LYS A 57 -5.49 8.16 5.58
CA LYS A 57 -6.32 7.91 6.77
C LYS A 57 -6.91 6.49 6.82
N ILE A 58 -6.22 5.52 6.23
CA ILE A 58 -6.66 4.13 6.21
C ILE A 58 -6.79 3.55 7.62
N ASP A 59 -5.98 4.01 8.56
CA ASP A 59 -6.07 3.64 9.97
C ASP A 59 -7.42 4.02 10.61
N GLU A 60 -8.01 5.14 10.20
CA GLU A 60 -9.34 5.55 10.64
C GLU A 60 -10.48 4.67 10.06
N ALA A 61 -10.22 4.01 8.94
CA ALA A 61 -11.17 3.12 8.27
C ALA A 61 -11.22 1.70 8.87
N ILE A 62 -10.29 1.33 9.73
CA ILE A 62 -10.23 0.00 10.36
C ILE A 62 -11.43 -0.18 11.28
N ARG A 63 -12.14 -1.30 11.10
CA ARG A 63 -13.32 -1.70 11.88
C ARG A 63 -13.02 -2.85 12.82
N GLU A 64 -12.14 -3.75 12.44
CA GLU A 64 -11.72 -4.89 13.23
C GLU A 64 -10.20 -5.00 13.22
N GLY A 65 -9.62 -5.43 14.34
CA GLY A 65 -8.16 -5.51 14.48
C GLY A 65 -7.49 -4.16 14.63
N SER A 66 -6.28 -4.05 14.12
CA SER A 66 -5.43 -2.87 14.27
C SER A 66 -4.68 -2.53 12.98
N TYR A 67 -4.27 -1.27 12.90
CA TYR A 67 -3.30 -0.82 11.92
C TYR A 67 -1.91 -1.44 12.21
N PHE A 68 -1.02 -1.39 11.25
CA PHE A 68 0.34 -1.91 11.40
C PHE A 68 1.04 -1.33 12.64
N ASN A 69 1.59 -2.24 13.45
CA ASN A 69 2.40 -1.90 14.61
C ASN A 69 3.82 -2.41 14.39
N PRO A 70 4.82 -1.52 14.19
CA PRO A 70 6.20 -1.94 13.97
C PRO A 70 6.77 -2.84 15.06
N GLN A 71 6.29 -2.70 16.31
CA GLN A 71 6.73 -3.53 17.43
C GLN A 71 6.18 -4.96 17.39
N GLU A 72 5.02 -5.16 16.76
CA GLU A 72 4.42 -6.47 16.57
C GLU A 72 4.98 -7.19 15.34
N GLU A 73 5.49 -6.44 14.36
CA GLU A 73 6.14 -6.98 13.17
C GLU A 73 7.58 -7.41 13.42
N ASP A 74 8.26 -6.75 14.38
CA ASP A 74 9.63 -7.09 14.77
C ASP A 74 9.65 -8.43 15.53
N GLY A 75 10.03 -9.50 14.82
CA GLY A 75 10.03 -10.88 15.31
C GLY A 75 8.76 -11.69 15.02
N ALA A 76 7.76 -11.13 14.35
CA ALA A 76 6.61 -11.89 13.89
C ALA A 76 7.01 -12.87 12.76
N GLN A 77 6.47 -14.09 12.80
CA GLN A 77 6.73 -15.11 11.77
C GLN A 77 6.17 -14.70 10.40
N PHE A 78 5.12 -13.89 10.37
CA PHE A 78 4.45 -13.40 9.17
C PHE A 78 4.12 -11.92 9.30
N GLY A 79 4.30 -11.17 8.22
CA GLY A 79 3.89 -9.78 8.15
C GLY A 79 2.37 -9.60 8.26
N GLY A 80 1.95 -8.41 8.67
CA GLY A 80 0.53 -8.03 8.73
C GLY A 80 -0.02 -7.65 7.37
N VAL A 81 -1.32 -7.90 7.14
CA VAL A 81 -2.06 -7.42 5.98
C VAL A 81 -3.37 -6.77 6.43
N LEU A 82 -3.72 -5.65 5.78
CA LEU A 82 -5.03 -5.01 5.93
C LEU A 82 -5.86 -5.35 4.69
N ILE A 83 -7.09 -5.81 4.90
CA ILE A 83 -8.02 -6.19 3.83
C ILE A 83 -9.37 -5.51 4.02
N GLY A 84 -10.09 -5.30 2.91
CA GLY A 84 -11.43 -4.75 2.94
C GLY A 84 -12.45 -5.73 3.53
N SER A 85 -13.53 -5.20 4.12
CA SER A 85 -14.56 -6.01 4.77
C SER A 85 -15.24 -6.99 3.83
N LYS A 86 -15.56 -6.57 2.61
CA LYS A 86 -16.18 -7.45 1.60
C LYS A 86 -15.23 -8.54 1.11
N LEU A 87 -13.92 -8.24 1.03
CA LEU A 87 -12.90 -9.22 0.71
C LEU A 87 -12.75 -10.26 1.83
N ALA A 88 -12.75 -9.81 3.08
CA ALA A 88 -12.70 -10.70 4.25
C ALA A 88 -13.90 -11.67 4.28
N GLU A 89 -15.11 -11.18 3.99
CA GLU A 89 -16.32 -12.02 3.88
C GLU A 89 -16.17 -13.09 2.79
N ARG A 90 -15.70 -12.72 1.59
CA ARG A 90 -15.49 -13.68 0.48
C ARG A 90 -14.47 -14.75 0.81
N LEU A 91 -13.37 -14.34 1.45
CA LEU A 91 -12.30 -15.26 1.85
C LEU A 91 -12.65 -16.08 3.10
N GLU A 92 -13.76 -15.75 3.77
CA GLU A 92 -14.17 -16.35 5.05
C GLU A 92 -13.08 -16.27 6.12
N VAL A 93 -12.42 -15.11 6.22
CA VAL A 93 -11.34 -14.85 7.16
C VAL A 93 -11.68 -13.73 8.14
N LYS A 94 -11.03 -13.78 9.29
CA LYS A 94 -11.10 -12.79 10.35
C LYS A 94 -9.71 -12.33 10.77
N VAL A 95 -9.63 -11.31 11.60
CA VAL A 95 -8.37 -10.84 12.20
C VAL A 95 -7.64 -12.00 12.88
N GLY A 96 -6.35 -12.13 12.58
CA GLY A 96 -5.47 -13.18 13.07
C GLY A 96 -5.35 -14.40 12.15
N ASP A 97 -6.24 -14.59 11.18
CA ASP A 97 -6.17 -15.68 10.21
C ASP A 97 -5.00 -15.47 9.23
N ARG A 98 -4.53 -16.56 8.66
CA ARG A 98 -3.46 -16.57 7.65
C ARG A 98 -4.06 -16.55 6.26
N ILE A 99 -3.41 -15.77 5.40
CA ILE A 99 -3.71 -15.72 3.96
C ILE A 99 -2.40 -15.78 3.17
N VAL A 100 -2.49 -16.12 1.90
CA VAL A 100 -1.35 -16.10 0.97
C VAL A 100 -1.58 -15.03 -0.07
N LEU A 101 -0.62 -14.12 -0.21
CA LEU A 101 -0.54 -13.20 -1.34
C LEU A 101 0.38 -13.80 -2.41
N SER A 102 -0.04 -13.68 -3.66
CA SER A 102 0.75 -14.13 -4.81
C SER A 102 0.82 -13.02 -5.85
N ALA A 103 2.02 -12.75 -6.34
CA ALA A 103 2.26 -11.78 -7.41
C ALA A 103 3.53 -12.15 -8.18
N THR A 104 3.69 -11.61 -9.39
CA THR A 104 4.91 -11.83 -10.19
C THR A 104 6.07 -10.99 -9.68
N ASN A 105 7.19 -11.63 -9.39
CA ASN A 105 8.46 -10.97 -9.11
C ASN A 105 9.04 -10.41 -10.40
N VAL A 106 9.28 -9.10 -10.47
CA VAL A 106 9.70 -8.42 -11.71
C VAL A 106 11.16 -8.69 -12.11
N GLN A 107 11.97 -9.25 -11.22
CA GLN A 107 13.37 -9.58 -11.51
C GLN A 107 13.52 -10.99 -12.08
N THR A 108 12.75 -11.94 -11.53
CA THR A 108 12.87 -13.36 -11.88
C THR A 108 11.78 -13.82 -12.84
N ASP A 109 10.74 -13.02 -13.01
CA ASP A 109 9.50 -13.37 -13.74
C ASP A 109 8.74 -14.58 -13.16
N ASP A 110 9.10 -14.97 -11.92
CA ASP A 110 8.49 -16.07 -11.21
C ASP A 110 7.31 -15.59 -10.35
N LEU A 111 6.40 -16.51 -10.05
CA LEU A 111 5.35 -16.27 -9.08
C LEU A 111 5.90 -16.30 -7.66
N ALA A 112 5.92 -15.15 -7.02
CA ALA A 112 6.22 -15.03 -5.58
C ALA A 112 4.95 -15.26 -4.76
N GLN A 113 5.07 -16.05 -3.70
CA GLN A 113 3.98 -16.35 -2.77
C GLN A 113 4.46 -16.16 -1.34
N ASN A 114 3.81 -15.29 -0.61
CA ASN A 114 4.14 -15.01 0.78
C ASN A 114 2.90 -15.11 1.66
N MET A 115 3.10 -15.68 2.85
CA MET A 115 2.04 -15.80 3.86
C MET A 115 2.01 -14.55 4.73
N PHE A 116 0.80 -14.06 4.99
CA PHE A 116 0.53 -12.92 5.86
C PHE A 116 -0.53 -13.27 6.89
N ARG A 117 -0.59 -12.49 7.96
CA ARG A 117 -1.65 -12.56 8.97
C ARG A 117 -2.55 -11.35 8.83
N VAL A 118 -3.85 -11.56 8.84
CA VAL A 118 -4.83 -10.45 8.83
C VAL A 118 -4.68 -9.64 10.11
N ALA A 119 -4.10 -8.46 10.00
CA ALA A 119 -3.90 -7.52 11.12
C ALA A 119 -5.14 -6.67 11.36
N GLY A 120 -5.80 -6.23 10.30
CA GLY A 120 -7.00 -5.40 10.37
C GLY A 120 -7.90 -5.57 9.15
N ILE A 121 -9.18 -5.31 9.37
CA ILE A 121 -10.22 -5.28 8.35
C ILE A 121 -10.80 -3.87 8.30
N TYR A 122 -10.74 -3.24 7.14
CA TYR A 122 -11.21 -1.87 6.93
C TYR A 122 -12.50 -1.82 6.10
N THR A 123 -13.21 -0.70 6.22
CA THR A 123 -14.35 -0.33 5.39
C THR A 123 -14.21 1.13 4.99
N MET A 124 -13.91 1.37 3.71
CA MET A 124 -13.76 2.71 3.15
C MET A 124 -15.04 3.23 2.49
N GLN A 125 -16.04 2.38 2.31
CA GLN A 125 -17.25 2.67 1.54
C GLN A 125 -16.97 2.96 0.05
N ILE A 126 -15.85 2.46 -0.44
CA ILE A 126 -15.44 2.46 -1.85
C ILE A 126 -15.41 0.99 -2.27
N ASP A 127 -16.33 0.61 -3.13
CA ASP A 127 -16.58 -0.81 -3.45
C ASP A 127 -15.33 -1.55 -3.92
N GLU A 128 -14.55 -0.94 -4.79
CA GLU A 128 -13.31 -1.50 -5.31
C GLU A 128 -12.27 -1.71 -4.21
N MET A 129 -12.12 -0.76 -3.30
CA MET A 129 -11.18 -0.86 -2.17
C MET A 129 -11.64 -1.92 -1.18
N ASP A 130 -12.93 -1.97 -0.86
CA ASP A 130 -13.48 -2.91 0.12
C ASP A 130 -13.52 -4.35 -0.40
N THR A 131 -13.49 -4.56 -1.74
CA THR A 131 -13.60 -5.88 -2.39
C THR A 131 -12.30 -6.42 -2.97
N SER A 132 -11.37 -5.56 -3.40
CA SER A 132 -10.28 -5.99 -4.29
C SER A 132 -8.94 -5.34 -3.98
N ALA A 133 -8.74 -4.86 -2.76
CA ALA A 133 -7.48 -4.28 -2.33
C ALA A 133 -6.97 -4.89 -1.02
N ALA A 134 -5.65 -5.08 -0.95
CA ALA A 134 -4.94 -5.46 0.26
C ALA A 134 -3.73 -4.54 0.45
N PHE A 135 -3.46 -4.18 1.70
CA PHE A 135 -2.31 -3.33 2.07
C PHE A 135 -1.35 -4.12 2.93
N ILE A 136 -0.07 -4.02 2.60
CA ILE A 136 1.04 -4.60 3.37
C ILE A 136 2.12 -3.53 3.57
N PRO A 137 3.01 -3.67 4.55
CA PRO A 137 4.16 -2.79 4.68
C PRO A 137 5.01 -2.81 3.41
N ILE A 138 5.48 -1.64 2.98
CA ILE A 138 6.17 -1.47 1.70
C ILE A 138 7.43 -2.34 1.56
N ALA A 139 8.13 -2.58 2.66
CA ALA A 139 9.31 -3.44 2.66
C ALA A 139 8.98 -4.88 2.22
N HIS A 140 7.88 -5.45 2.72
CA HIS A 140 7.41 -6.77 2.30
C HIS A 140 6.98 -6.80 0.83
N ALA A 141 6.31 -5.74 0.37
CA ALA A 141 5.91 -5.64 -1.04
C ALA A 141 7.13 -5.54 -1.96
N GLN A 142 8.12 -4.74 -1.60
CA GLN A 142 9.35 -4.58 -2.37
C GLN A 142 10.15 -5.88 -2.46
N GLU A 143 10.25 -6.63 -1.37
CA GLU A 143 10.92 -7.93 -1.34
C GLU A 143 10.18 -8.95 -2.23
N MET A 144 8.87 -9.12 -2.01
CA MET A 144 8.04 -10.06 -2.76
C MET A 144 8.06 -9.78 -4.26
N LEU A 145 7.96 -8.51 -4.66
CA LEU A 145 7.91 -8.10 -6.06
C LEU A 145 9.29 -7.97 -6.71
N GLY A 146 10.39 -8.11 -5.97
CA GLY A 146 11.74 -7.91 -6.48
C GLY A 146 12.05 -6.47 -6.89
N LEU A 147 11.48 -5.50 -6.20
CA LEU A 147 11.61 -4.08 -6.56
C LEU A 147 12.90 -3.42 -6.01
N GLY A 148 13.54 -4.02 -5.00
CA GLY A 148 14.58 -3.33 -4.24
C GLY A 148 13.99 -2.10 -3.56
N SER A 149 14.58 -0.93 -3.76
CA SER A 149 14.07 0.34 -3.21
C SER A 149 13.09 1.09 -4.13
N ARG A 150 12.71 0.51 -5.27
CA ARG A 150 11.83 1.16 -6.25
C ARG A 150 10.40 1.22 -5.77
N VAL A 151 9.71 2.29 -6.17
CA VAL A 151 8.29 2.53 -5.87
C VAL A 151 7.52 2.86 -7.15
N HIS A 152 6.21 2.75 -7.10
CA HIS A 152 5.34 3.00 -8.25
C HIS A 152 4.63 4.34 -8.18
N GLU A 153 4.52 4.91 -6.98
CA GLU A 153 3.73 6.10 -6.72
C GLU A 153 4.29 6.86 -5.52
N ILE A 154 4.23 8.17 -5.58
CA ILE A 154 4.41 9.06 -4.43
C ILE A 154 3.14 9.88 -4.30
N ALA A 155 2.44 9.72 -3.19
CA ALA A 155 1.27 10.52 -2.85
C ALA A 155 1.70 11.72 -2.02
N VAL A 156 1.19 12.90 -2.37
CA VAL A 156 1.56 14.17 -1.75
C VAL A 156 0.35 14.85 -1.14
N SER A 157 0.48 15.32 0.09
CA SER A 157 -0.47 16.18 0.76
C SER A 157 0.05 17.61 0.82
N PHE A 158 -0.81 18.57 0.54
CA PHE A 158 -0.47 20.00 0.54
C PHE A 158 -0.98 20.69 1.81
N LYS A 159 -0.25 21.70 2.29
CA LYS A 159 -0.66 22.53 3.43
C LYS A 159 -1.98 23.26 3.18
N ASN A 160 -2.27 23.57 1.92
CA ASN A 160 -3.53 24.16 1.51
C ASN A 160 -4.27 23.19 0.56
N VAL A 161 -5.41 22.69 1.01
CA VAL A 161 -6.24 21.74 0.24
C VAL A 161 -6.71 22.33 -1.11
N GLN A 162 -6.93 23.63 -1.19
CA GLN A 162 -7.30 24.30 -2.44
C GLN A 162 -6.18 24.28 -3.47
N TYR A 163 -4.92 24.20 -3.04
CA TYR A 163 -3.77 24.13 -3.94
C TYR A 163 -3.80 22.83 -4.77
N ALA A 164 -4.16 21.72 -4.15
CA ALA A 164 -4.26 20.43 -4.86
C ALA A 164 -5.29 20.46 -5.98
N SER A 165 -6.44 21.11 -5.78
CA SER A 165 -7.51 21.18 -6.78
C SER A 165 -7.22 22.20 -7.90
N GLN A 166 -6.43 23.23 -7.64
CA GLN A 166 -6.12 24.28 -8.61
C GLN A 166 -4.83 24.01 -9.39
N TYR A 167 -3.83 23.45 -8.75
CA TYR A 167 -2.46 23.32 -9.27
C TYR A 167 -1.92 21.89 -9.26
N GLY A 168 -2.73 20.91 -8.86
CA GLY A 168 -2.28 19.50 -8.71
C GLY A 168 -1.71 18.94 -10.01
N ASP A 169 -2.33 19.21 -11.14
CA ASP A 169 -1.87 18.74 -12.45
C ASP A 169 -0.57 19.43 -12.88
N GLU A 170 -0.44 20.74 -12.66
CA GLU A 170 0.80 21.49 -12.94
C GLU A 170 1.94 21.05 -12.05
N PHE A 171 1.65 20.81 -10.77
CA PHE A 171 2.61 20.26 -9.81
C PHE A 171 3.08 18.87 -10.24
N ALA A 172 2.14 17.96 -10.54
CA ALA A 172 2.47 16.61 -11.00
C ALA A 172 3.30 16.64 -12.29
N ALA A 173 3.00 17.54 -13.24
CA ALA A 173 3.76 17.72 -14.46
C ALA A 173 5.18 18.22 -14.19
N ALA A 174 5.36 19.16 -13.27
CA ALA A 174 6.69 19.68 -12.88
C ALA A 174 7.59 18.59 -12.29
N TYR A 175 7.03 17.66 -11.51
CA TYR A 175 7.76 16.54 -10.91
C TYR A 175 7.90 15.34 -11.86
N SER A 176 7.03 15.19 -12.87
CA SER A 176 7.10 14.08 -13.83
C SER A 176 8.13 14.29 -14.95
N SER A 177 8.52 15.54 -15.20
CA SER A 177 9.49 15.91 -16.25
C SER A 177 10.93 15.94 -15.76
N THR A 178 11.18 15.46 -14.52
CA THR A 178 12.51 15.43 -13.90
C THR A 178 13.00 14.01 -13.76
#